data_f6480e5c022e327082125cc397a6c6fe
#
_entry.id   f6480e5c022e327082125cc397a6c6fe
#
_cell.length_a   1.000
_cell.length_b   1.000
_cell.length_c   1.000
_cell.angle_alpha   90.00
_cell.angle_beta   90.00
_cell.angle_gamma   90.00
#
_symmetry.space_group_name_H-M   'P 1'
#
loop_
_entity.id
_entity.type
_entity.pdbx_description
1 polymer ?
#
loop_
_entity_poly.entity_id
_entity_poly.type
_entity_poly.pdbx_seq_one_letter_code
_entity_poly.pdbx_strand_id
1 'polypeptide(L)'
;AAALKERGFAITGSDQGIYPPMSTFLEARGIEARPFDVANLAYKPDLVVIGNAISRGNPEAEYALEHKLAYCALPELLKHQFLRGKHSLVVCGTHGKTTTASLLAWLLEHNGLNPSFLIGGIPNNLGQGARFTDSEWCVLEGDEYDTAFFDKRSKFVHYLPEAVVINNLEFDHADIFGSLAEIQTSFQRLINIIPRNGLLLAN
;
A
#
# COMPACT_ATOMS: atom_id res chain seq x y z
N ALA A 1 -7.04 6.17 3.97
CA ALA A 1 -7.82 7.28 4.54
C ALA A 1 -9.16 6.75 5.09
N ALA A 2 -10.09 6.27 4.24
CA ALA A 2 -11.45 5.87 4.64
C ALA A 2 -11.46 4.88 5.82
N ALA A 3 -10.74 3.77 5.72
CA ALA A 3 -10.69 2.76 6.77
C ALA A 3 -10.11 3.26 8.11
N LEU A 4 -9.23 4.25 8.10
CA LEU A 4 -8.76 4.89 9.32
C LEU A 4 -9.82 5.80 9.92
N LYS A 5 -10.56 6.53 9.08
CA LYS A 5 -11.67 7.36 9.53
C LYS A 5 -12.76 6.52 10.19
N GLU A 6 -13.09 5.36 9.61
CA GLU A 6 -14.02 4.38 10.20
C GLU A 6 -13.56 3.86 11.56
N ARG A 7 -12.25 3.84 11.81
CA ARG A 7 -11.64 3.53 13.13
C ARG A 7 -11.56 4.72 14.09
N GLY A 8 -12.14 5.86 13.73
CA GLY A 8 -12.23 7.05 14.59
C GLY A 8 -11.05 8.03 14.49
N PHE A 9 -10.12 7.83 13.54
CA PHE A 9 -9.06 8.81 13.32
C PHE A 9 -9.59 10.04 12.59
N ALA A 10 -9.11 11.22 12.98
CA ALA A 10 -9.31 12.46 12.23
C ALA A 10 -8.37 12.44 11.01
N ILE A 11 -8.94 12.45 9.82
CA ILE A 11 -8.19 12.32 8.56
C ILE A 11 -8.38 13.55 7.70
N THR A 12 -7.28 14.16 7.29
CA THR A 12 -7.20 15.15 6.21
C THR A 12 -6.23 14.65 5.15
N GLY A 13 -6.23 15.25 3.98
CA GLY A 13 -5.29 14.89 2.92
C GLY A 13 -4.96 16.09 2.04
N SER A 14 -3.86 15.96 1.33
CA SER A 14 -3.44 16.92 0.31
C SER A 14 -2.92 16.20 -0.93
N ASP A 15 -3.18 16.76 -2.09
CA ASP A 15 -2.67 16.29 -3.37
C ASP A 15 -2.64 17.43 -4.37
N GLN A 16 -1.80 17.33 -5.39
CA GLN A 16 -1.71 18.31 -6.46
C GLN A 16 -2.94 18.32 -7.37
N GLY A 17 -3.60 17.15 -7.53
CA GLY A 17 -4.79 17.02 -8.36
C GLY A 17 -5.66 15.85 -7.94
N ILE A 18 -6.83 16.17 -7.42
CA ILE A 18 -7.82 15.18 -6.97
C ILE A 18 -9.02 15.22 -7.92
N TYR A 19 -9.19 14.14 -8.66
CA TYR A 19 -10.19 14.01 -9.70
C TYR A 19 -11.14 12.84 -9.42
N PRO A 20 -12.37 12.86 -9.98
CA PRO A 20 -13.23 11.69 -9.97
C PRO A 20 -12.54 10.46 -10.61
N PRO A 21 -12.75 9.25 -10.07
CA PRO A 21 -13.70 8.91 -9.01
C PRO A 21 -13.18 9.14 -7.58
N MET A 22 -11.90 9.46 -7.39
CA MET A 22 -11.30 9.56 -6.06
C MET A 22 -11.81 10.78 -5.27
N SER A 23 -11.95 11.93 -5.90
CA SER A 23 -12.50 13.12 -5.25
C SER A 23 -13.91 12.85 -4.70
N THR A 24 -14.79 12.28 -5.52
CA THR A 24 -16.15 11.90 -5.12
C THR A 24 -16.16 10.88 -4.00
N PHE A 25 -15.24 9.91 -4.05
CA PHE A 25 -15.09 8.89 -3.01
C PHE A 25 -14.70 9.49 -1.65
N LEU A 26 -13.75 10.42 -1.63
CA LEU A 26 -13.27 11.10 -0.41
C LEU A 26 -14.35 12.05 0.15
N GLU A 27 -14.98 12.83 -0.72
CA GLU A 27 -16.05 13.76 -0.37
C GLU A 27 -17.26 13.05 0.27
N ALA A 28 -17.71 11.94 -0.34
CA ALA A 28 -18.80 11.12 0.19
C ALA A 28 -18.51 10.56 1.59
N ARG A 29 -17.24 10.49 1.99
CA ARG A 29 -16.79 10.06 3.31
C ARG A 29 -16.39 11.22 4.23
N GLY A 30 -16.60 12.46 3.79
CA GLY A 30 -16.25 13.66 4.53
C GLY A 30 -14.74 13.76 4.81
N ILE A 31 -13.91 13.24 3.92
CA ILE A 31 -12.44 13.38 3.98
C ILE A 31 -12.08 14.57 3.10
N GLU A 32 -11.63 15.63 3.75
CA GLU A 32 -11.19 16.81 3.05
C GLU A 32 -9.81 16.57 2.42
N ALA A 33 -9.71 16.93 1.15
CA ALA A 33 -8.46 16.89 0.41
C ALA A 33 -8.21 18.27 -0.23
N ARG A 34 -7.01 18.79 -0.03
CA ARG A 34 -6.61 20.16 -0.39
C ARG A 34 -5.39 20.15 -1.32
N PRO A 35 -5.12 21.24 -2.04
CA PRO A 35 -3.79 21.44 -2.64
C PRO A 35 -2.69 21.44 -1.58
N PHE A 36 -1.45 21.11 -1.99
CA PHE A 36 -0.30 21.15 -1.08
C PHE A 36 -0.05 22.56 -0.54
N ASP A 37 -0.06 22.69 0.77
CA ASP A 37 0.27 23.92 1.48
C ASP A 37 0.76 23.62 2.90
N VAL A 38 1.79 24.29 3.37
CA VAL A 38 2.31 24.15 4.74
C VAL A 38 1.24 24.42 5.80
N ALA A 39 0.26 25.27 5.51
CA ALA A 39 -0.87 25.56 6.39
C ALA A 39 -1.71 24.31 6.69
N ASN A 40 -1.69 23.30 5.80
CA ASN A 40 -2.36 22.02 6.03
C ASN A 40 -1.78 21.24 7.21
N LEU A 41 -0.56 21.54 7.65
CA LEU A 41 0.10 20.91 8.79
C LEU A 41 0.16 21.80 10.03
N ALA A 42 -0.42 23.01 10.00
CA ALA A 42 -0.35 23.98 11.09
C ALA A 42 -1.00 23.47 12.40
N TYR A 43 -1.97 22.55 12.29
CA TYR A 43 -2.62 21.91 13.45
C TYR A 43 -1.74 20.83 14.11
N LYS A 44 -0.56 20.53 13.57
CA LYS A 44 0.41 19.54 14.05
C LYS A 44 -0.22 18.15 14.16
N PRO A 45 -0.43 17.46 13.03
CA PRO A 45 -0.99 16.09 13.04
C PRO A 45 -0.09 15.15 13.83
N ASP A 46 -0.69 14.14 14.47
CA ASP A 46 0.05 13.09 15.18
C ASP A 46 0.92 12.26 14.25
N LEU A 47 0.52 12.13 12.98
CA LEU A 47 1.26 11.39 11.96
C LEU A 47 1.00 11.95 10.57
N VAL A 48 2.07 12.18 9.82
CA VAL A 48 2.04 12.53 8.39
C VAL A 48 2.33 11.28 7.56
N VAL A 49 1.42 10.90 6.68
CA VAL A 49 1.62 9.75 5.78
C VAL A 49 2.01 10.27 4.41
N ILE A 50 3.23 9.97 4.00
CA ILE A 50 3.82 10.47 2.76
C ILE A 50 3.68 9.40 1.66
N GLY A 51 3.01 9.77 0.56
CA GLY A 51 2.84 8.92 -0.61
C GLY A 51 4.14 8.75 -1.41
N ASN A 52 4.25 7.66 -2.16
CA ASN A 52 5.45 7.36 -2.95
C ASN A 52 5.71 8.34 -4.12
N ALA A 53 4.69 9.02 -4.60
CA ALA A 53 4.81 10.04 -5.64
C ALA A 53 5.39 11.37 -5.11
N ILE A 54 5.44 11.55 -3.79
CA ILE A 54 6.00 12.75 -3.17
C ILE A 54 7.53 12.69 -3.18
N SER A 55 8.14 13.81 -3.54
CA SER A 55 9.59 13.97 -3.58
C SER A 55 10.05 15.17 -2.73
N ARG A 56 11.37 15.31 -2.60
CA ARG A 56 11.98 16.51 -2.03
C ARG A 56 11.52 17.76 -2.79
N GLY A 57 11.31 18.85 -2.06
CA GLY A 57 10.73 20.09 -2.58
C GLY A 57 9.21 20.19 -2.45
N ASN A 58 8.51 19.10 -2.04
CA ASN A 58 7.10 19.22 -1.68
C ASN A 58 6.98 20.01 -0.37
N PRO A 59 6.18 21.10 -0.31
CA PRO A 59 6.17 22.02 0.84
C PRO A 59 5.75 21.33 2.15
N GLU A 60 4.83 20.38 2.10
CA GLU A 60 4.39 19.66 3.30
C GLU A 60 5.42 18.63 3.76
N ALA A 61 6.07 17.92 2.83
CA ALA A 61 7.14 17.00 3.16
C ALA A 61 8.34 17.73 3.78
N GLU A 62 8.75 18.86 3.21
CA GLU A 62 9.83 19.69 3.77
C GLU A 62 9.45 20.21 5.16
N TYR A 63 8.24 20.73 5.33
CA TYR A 63 7.76 21.21 6.63
C TYR A 63 7.77 20.09 7.69
N ALA A 64 7.32 18.88 7.33
CA ALA A 64 7.33 17.75 8.25
C ALA A 64 8.75 17.36 8.69
N LEU A 65 9.72 17.40 7.77
CA LEU A 65 11.14 17.13 8.06
C LEU A 65 11.76 18.24 8.96
N GLU A 66 11.57 19.50 8.60
CA GLU A 66 12.13 20.66 9.32
C GLU A 66 11.61 20.75 10.76
N HIS A 67 10.31 20.46 10.95
CA HIS A 67 9.67 20.52 12.26
C HIS A 67 9.68 19.19 13.01
N LYS A 68 10.35 18.16 12.45
CA LYS A 68 10.47 16.82 13.04
C LYS A 68 9.12 16.21 13.43
N LEU A 69 8.10 16.45 12.61
CA LEU A 69 6.80 15.79 12.79
C LEU A 69 6.98 14.29 12.61
N ALA A 70 6.18 13.48 13.29
CA ALA A 70 6.15 12.06 13.04
C ALA A 70 5.63 11.80 11.62
N TYR A 71 6.37 11.04 10.82
CA TYR A 71 5.96 10.68 9.47
C TYR A 71 6.29 9.23 9.15
N CYS A 72 5.55 8.66 8.23
CA CYS A 72 5.80 7.33 7.68
C CYS A 72 5.32 7.23 6.23
N ALA A 73 5.69 6.16 5.55
CA ALA A 73 5.13 5.81 4.25
C ALA A 73 3.82 5.02 4.40
N LEU A 74 3.00 5.02 3.34
CA LEU A 74 1.75 4.26 3.33
C LEU A 74 1.92 2.76 3.66
N PRO A 75 2.92 2.02 3.12
CA PRO A 75 3.13 0.63 3.50
C PRO A 75 3.46 0.41 4.98
N GLU A 76 4.16 1.34 5.61
CA GLU A 76 4.44 1.29 7.05
C GLU A 76 3.17 1.52 7.87
N LEU A 77 2.33 2.48 7.47
CA LEU A 77 1.03 2.69 8.09
C LEU A 77 0.16 1.42 8.01
N LEU A 78 0.09 0.81 6.82
CA LEU A 78 -0.65 -0.44 6.61
C LEU A 78 -0.14 -1.55 7.54
N LYS A 79 1.17 -1.73 7.60
CA LYS A 79 1.84 -2.68 8.48
C LYS A 79 1.38 -2.55 9.94
N HIS A 80 1.37 -1.33 10.45
CA HIS A 80 1.08 -1.07 11.86
C HIS A 80 -0.41 -1.06 12.18
N GLN A 81 -1.25 -0.57 11.27
CA GLN A 81 -2.67 -0.39 11.53
C GLN A 81 -3.55 -1.54 11.07
N PHE A 82 -3.12 -2.31 10.05
CA PHE A 82 -4.02 -3.25 9.39
C PHE A 82 -3.48 -4.67 9.23
N LEU A 83 -2.15 -4.87 9.23
CA LEU A 83 -1.58 -6.18 8.89
C LEU A 83 -1.12 -7.00 10.10
N ARG A 84 -0.83 -6.36 11.23
CA ARG A 84 -0.42 -7.11 12.42
C ARG A 84 -1.53 -8.03 12.89
N GLY A 85 -1.17 -9.30 13.11
CA GLY A 85 -2.10 -10.34 13.53
C GLY A 85 -2.98 -10.90 12.42
N LYS A 86 -2.71 -10.54 11.15
CA LYS A 86 -3.40 -11.09 9.99
C LYS A 86 -2.48 -12.03 9.20
N HIS A 87 -3.11 -12.99 8.53
CA HIS A 87 -2.48 -13.81 7.49
C HIS A 87 -2.34 -12.97 6.22
N SER A 88 -1.16 -12.39 5.99
CA SER A 88 -0.88 -11.57 4.81
C SER A 88 -0.49 -12.44 3.63
N LEU A 89 -1.35 -12.46 2.62
CA LEU A 89 -1.17 -13.16 1.35
C LEU A 89 -0.72 -12.13 0.30
N VAL A 90 0.56 -12.15 -0.08
CA VAL A 90 1.14 -11.16 -0.99
C VAL A 90 1.29 -11.76 -2.38
N VAL A 91 0.67 -11.14 -3.37
CA VAL A 91 0.80 -11.52 -4.78
C VAL A 91 1.67 -10.52 -5.49
N CYS A 92 2.79 -10.95 -6.02
CA CYS A 92 3.79 -10.11 -6.68
C CYS A 92 4.29 -10.75 -7.99
N GLY A 93 5.21 -10.08 -8.67
CA GLY A 93 5.74 -10.48 -9.97
C GLY A 93 5.58 -9.37 -11.00
N THR A 94 6.17 -9.52 -12.16
CA THR A 94 6.13 -8.50 -13.21
C THR A 94 4.71 -8.34 -13.76
N HIS A 95 4.04 -9.44 -14.09
CA HIS A 95 2.73 -9.43 -14.70
C HIS A 95 1.69 -10.25 -13.92
N GLY A 96 0.42 -9.91 -14.08
CA GLY A 96 -0.71 -10.68 -13.53
C GLY A 96 -0.99 -10.47 -12.05
N LYS A 97 -0.27 -9.59 -11.35
CA LYS A 97 -0.47 -9.28 -9.92
C LYS A 97 -1.94 -9.00 -9.59
N THR A 98 -2.51 -8.01 -10.24
CA THR A 98 -3.90 -7.56 -10.02
C THR A 98 -4.91 -8.69 -10.24
N THR A 99 -4.75 -9.46 -11.32
CA THR A 99 -5.65 -10.57 -11.64
C THR A 99 -5.58 -11.67 -10.58
N THR A 100 -4.38 -12.09 -10.20
CA THR A 100 -4.18 -13.15 -9.21
C THR A 100 -4.63 -12.70 -7.81
N ALA A 101 -4.31 -11.47 -7.40
CA ALA A 101 -4.77 -10.92 -6.12
C ALA A 101 -6.31 -10.80 -6.08
N SER A 102 -6.93 -10.35 -7.18
CA SER A 102 -8.39 -10.26 -7.31
C SER A 102 -9.05 -11.61 -7.19
N LEU A 103 -8.52 -12.62 -7.88
CA LEU A 103 -9.03 -13.99 -7.83
C LEU A 103 -8.90 -14.56 -6.42
N LEU A 104 -7.76 -14.40 -5.78
CA LEU A 104 -7.52 -14.87 -4.41
C LEU A 104 -8.46 -14.21 -3.40
N ALA A 105 -8.59 -12.89 -3.46
CA ALA A 105 -9.52 -12.16 -2.60
C ALA A 105 -10.97 -12.60 -2.81
N TRP A 106 -11.37 -12.79 -4.08
CA TRP A 106 -12.71 -13.28 -4.39
C TRP A 106 -12.95 -14.71 -3.92
N LEU A 107 -11.98 -15.62 -4.04
CA LEU A 107 -12.08 -16.98 -3.53
C LEU A 107 -12.28 -17.00 -2.01
N LEU A 108 -11.54 -16.19 -1.27
CA LEU A 108 -11.71 -16.05 0.19
C LEU A 108 -13.09 -15.48 0.53
N GLU A 109 -13.53 -14.45 -0.20
CA GLU A 109 -14.87 -13.87 -0.04
C GLU A 109 -15.97 -14.88 -0.30
N HIS A 110 -15.88 -15.63 -1.40
CA HIS A 110 -16.87 -16.63 -1.78
C HIS A 110 -16.98 -17.77 -0.76
N ASN A 111 -15.90 -18.05 -0.03
CA ASN A 111 -15.87 -19.02 1.07
C ASN A 111 -16.26 -18.41 2.43
N GLY A 112 -16.79 -17.20 2.47
CA GLY A 112 -17.28 -16.55 3.67
C GLY A 112 -16.21 -16.02 4.63
N LEU A 113 -14.95 -15.93 4.17
CA LEU A 113 -13.83 -15.47 5.01
C LEU A 113 -13.69 -13.95 5.10
N ASN A 114 -14.50 -13.20 4.32
CA ASN A 114 -14.58 -11.71 4.35
C ASN A 114 -13.20 -11.03 4.43
N PRO A 115 -12.26 -11.30 3.51
CA PRO A 115 -10.88 -10.85 3.63
C PRO A 115 -10.73 -9.33 3.56
N SER A 116 -9.71 -8.81 4.24
CA SER A 116 -9.13 -7.52 3.88
C SER A 116 -8.39 -7.65 2.56
N PHE A 117 -8.33 -6.58 1.77
CA PHE A 117 -7.50 -6.56 0.56
C PHE A 117 -7.05 -5.14 0.17
N LEU A 118 -5.92 -5.09 -0.53
CA LEU A 118 -5.43 -3.90 -1.23
C LEU A 118 -4.91 -4.34 -2.61
N ILE A 119 -5.61 -3.93 -3.65
CA ILE A 119 -5.40 -4.34 -5.04
C ILE A 119 -5.30 -3.08 -5.91
N GLY A 120 -4.39 -3.05 -6.85
CA GLY A 120 -4.12 -1.89 -7.72
C GLY A 120 -5.21 -1.56 -8.75
N GLY A 121 -6.29 -2.34 -8.79
CA GLY A 121 -7.47 -2.11 -9.63
C GLY A 121 -8.76 -2.25 -8.83
N ILE A 122 -9.89 -2.14 -9.53
CA ILE A 122 -11.23 -2.38 -8.96
C ILE A 122 -11.75 -3.69 -9.53
N PRO A 123 -11.62 -4.82 -8.83
CA PRO A 123 -12.19 -6.09 -9.28
C PRO A 123 -13.72 -6.00 -9.33
N ASN A 124 -14.31 -6.36 -10.46
CA ASN A 124 -15.77 -6.25 -10.67
C ASN A 124 -16.58 -6.97 -9.58
N ASN A 125 -16.11 -8.15 -9.15
CA ASN A 125 -16.79 -8.97 -8.15
C ASN A 125 -16.71 -8.41 -6.73
N LEU A 126 -15.72 -7.53 -6.46
CA LEU A 126 -15.49 -6.93 -5.14
C LEU A 126 -15.92 -5.46 -5.08
N GLY A 127 -16.09 -4.80 -6.23
CA GLY A 127 -16.59 -3.43 -6.38
C GLY A 127 -15.68 -2.32 -5.86
N GLN A 128 -14.50 -2.68 -5.33
CA GLN A 128 -13.53 -1.71 -4.79
C GLN A 128 -12.12 -2.31 -4.80
N GLY A 129 -11.10 -1.44 -4.87
CA GLY A 129 -9.69 -1.86 -4.87
C GLY A 129 -9.10 -2.06 -3.46
N ALA A 130 -9.76 -1.56 -2.42
CA ALA A 130 -9.29 -1.69 -1.05
C ALA A 130 -10.45 -1.85 -0.06
N ARG A 131 -10.30 -2.80 0.85
CA ARG A 131 -11.22 -3.04 1.97
C ARG A 131 -10.43 -3.59 3.17
N PHE A 132 -10.70 -3.08 4.35
CA PHE A 132 -10.12 -3.58 5.59
C PHE A 132 -11.22 -3.99 6.56
N THR A 133 -11.23 -5.27 6.91
CA THR A 133 -12.23 -5.94 7.75
C THR A 133 -11.57 -6.48 9.01
N ASP A 134 -12.35 -7.04 9.92
CA ASP A 134 -11.83 -7.74 11.09
C ASP A 134 -11.38 -9.19 10.81
N SER A 135 -11.57 -9.68 9.57
CA SER A 135 -11.06 -10.99 9.15
C SER A 135 -9.57 -11.14 9.42
N GLU A 136 -9.14 -12.32 9.77
CA GLU A 136 -7.72 -12.68 9.90
C GLU A 136 -6.98 -12.70 8.55
N TRP A 137 -7.67 -12.72 7.42
CA TRP A 137 -7.10 -12.81 6.07
C TRP A 137 -6.94 -11.44 5.42
N CYS A 138 -5.77 -11.22 4.82
CA CYS A 138 -5.49 -10.01 4.06
C CYS A 138 -4.76 -10.33 2.76
N VAL A 139 -5.34 -9.97 1.62
CA VAL A 139 -4.73 -10.12 0.29
C VAL A 139 -4.13 -8.79 -0.16
N LEU A 140 -2.86 -8.80 -0.51
CA LEU A 140 -2.11 -7.61 -0.91
C LEU A 140 -1.48 -7.81 -2.28
N GLU A 141 -1.74 -6.89 -3.18
CA GLU A 141 -0.95 -6.78 -4.40
C GLU A 141 0.42 -6.20 -4.05
N GLY A 142 1.46 -6.99 -4.28
CA GLY A 142 2.85 -6.67 -3.95
C GLY A 142 3.50 -5.87 -5.07
N ASP A 143 3.47 -4.56 -4.93
CA ASP A 143 4.11 -3.62 -5.85
C ASP A 143 5.61 -3.51 -5.55
N GLU A 144 6.44 -3.66 -6.58
CA GLU A 144 7.90 -3.54 -6.54
C GLU A 144 8.42 -2.11 -6.50
N TYR A 145 7.56 -1.11 -6.73
CA TYR A 145 7.94 0.31 -6.66
C TYR A 145 8.40 0.75 -5.27
N ASP A 146 9.24 1.78 -5.26
CA ASP A 146 9.73 2.44 -4.05
C ASP A 146 8.60 2.75 -3.06
N THR A 147 8.89 2.56 -1.79
CA THR A 147 7.97 2.87 -0.69
C THR A 147 7.70 4.37 -0.56
N ALA A 148 8.76 5.18 -0.60
CA ALA A 148 8.72 6.64 -0.55
C ALA A 148 10.08 7.24 -0.98
N PHE A 149 10.19 8.56 -1.08
CA PHE A 149 11.47 9.21 -1.41
C PHE A 149 12.58 8.94 -0.38
N PHE A 150 12.23 8.67 0.86
CA PHE A 150 13.14 8.37 1.96
C PHE A 150 13.32 6.86 2.22
N ASP A 151 12.55 6.00 1.59
CA ASP A 151 12.68 4.55 1.65
C ASP A 151 12.59 3.95 0.23
N LYS A 152 13.75 3.55 -0.29
CA LYS A 152 13.91 2.99 -1.64
C LYS A 152 13.68 1.49 -1.73
N ARG A 153 13.19 0.87 -0.66
CA ARG A 153 12.78 -0.53 -0.70
C ARG A 153 11.41 -0.65 -1.36
N SER A 154 11.17 -1.78 -2.02
CA SER A 154 9.86 -2.07 -2.60
C SER A 154 8.78 -2.15 -1.51
N LYS A 155 7.57 -1.71 -1.82
CA LYS A 155 6.44 -1.64 -0.88
C LYS A 155 6.14 -2.96 -0.19
N PHE A 156 6.28 -4.08 -0.90
CA PHE A 156 5.94 -5.41 -0.39
C PHE A 156 6.79 -5.86 0.81
N VAL A 157 7.99 -5.29 1.05
CA VAL A 157 8.79 -5.64 2.24
C VAL A 157 8.15 -5.20 3.56
N HIS A 158 7.18 -4.32 3.49
CA HIS A 158 6.42 -3.84 4.65
C HIS A 158 5.17 -4.69 4.94
N TYR A 159 4.79 -5.62 4.07
CA TYR A 159 3.48 -6.27 4.11
C TYR A 159 3.37 -7.47 5.06
N LEU A 160 4.43 -7.78 5.83
CA LEU A 160 4.46 -8.92 6.77
C LEU A 160 4.01 -10.22 6.10
N PRO A 161 4.60 -10.63 4.98
CA PRO A 161 4.11 -11.74 4.18
C PRO A 161 4.17 -13.05 4.95
N GLU A 162 3.06 -13.78 4.99
CA GLU A 162 2.99 -15.16 5.46
C GLU A 162 2.95 -16.12 4.28
N ALA A 163 2.17 -15.80 3.25
CA ALA A 163 2.25 -16.49 1.98
C ALA A 163 2.54 -15.50 0.85
N VAL A 164 3.42 -15.90 -0.05
CA VAL A 164 3.83 -15.12 -1.23
C VAL A 164 3.60 -15.92 -2.48
N VAL A 165 2.96 -15.29 -3.46
CA VAL A 165 2.86 -15.79 -4.83
C VAL A 165 3.70 -14.88 -5.72
N ILE A 166 4.68 -15.46 -6.42
CA ILE A 166 5.47 -14.79 -7.46
C ILE A 166 4.99 -15.33 -8.80
N ASN A 167 4.22 -14.56 -9.55
CA ASN A 167 3.65 -14.99 -10.82
C ASN A 167 4.72 -15.24 -11.90
N ASN A 168 5.62 -14.28 -12.02
CA ASN A 168 6.73 -14.31 -12.98
C ASN A 168 7.75 -13.23 -12.59
N LEU A 169 8.94 -13.31 -13.17
CA LEU A 169 10.01 -12.36 -12.93
C LEU A 169 10.71 -12.07 -14.25
N GLU A 170 10.40 -10.91 -14.83
CA GLU A 170 10.96 -10.43 -16.08
C GLU A 170 11.56 -9.04 -15.87
N PHE A 171 12.44 -8.61 -16.79
CA PHE A 171 12.94 -7.25 -16.74
C PHE A 171 11.88 -6.27 -17.22
N ASP A 172 11.32 -5.54 -16.29
CA ASP A 172 10.35 -4.47 -16.51
C ASP A 172 10.63 -3.31 -15.56
N HIS A 173 9.90 -2.20 -15.70
CA HIS A 173 10.08 -1.01 -14.87
C HIS A 173 11.51 -0.43 -14.95
N ALA A 174 11.99 -0.21 -16.19
CA ALA A 174 13.30 0.39 -16.47
C ALA A 174 13.47 1.83 -15.92
N ASP A 175 12.38 2.43 -15.45
CA ASP A 175 12.35 3.73 -14.75
C ASP A 175 12.87 3.64 -13.30
N ILE A 176 12.81 2.45 -12.68
CA ILE A 176 13.23 2.23 -11.29
C ILE A 176 14.30 1.16 -11.12
N PHE A 177 14.44 0.22 -12.05
CA PHE A 177 15.43 -0.85 -12.02
C PHE A 177 16.38 -0.77 -13.22
N GLY A 178 17.67 -0.69 -12.95
CA GLY A 178 18.70 -0.67 -13.99
C GLY A 178 18.98 -2.05 -14.60
N SER A 179 18.54 -3.14 -13.96
CA SER A 179 18.82 -4.51 -14.39
C SER A 179 17.85 -5.53 -13.77
N LEU A 180 17.77 -6.71 -14.40
CA LEU A 180 17.06 -7.85 -13.83
C LEU A 180 17.65 -8.27 -12.46
N ALA A 181 18.95 -8.12 -12.27
CA ALA A 181 19.60 -8.44 -11.00
C ALA A 181 19.12 -7.56 -9.83
N GLU A 182 18.79 -6.30 -10.09
CA GLU A 182 18.21 -5.41 -9.07
C GLU A 182 16.79 -5.83 -8.71
N ILE A 183 15.98 -6.22 -9.69
CA ILE A 183 14.65 -6.79 -9.48
C ILE A 183 14.78 -8.06 -8.62
N GLN A 184 15.64 -8.98 -9.00
CA GLN A 184 15.90 -10.21 -8.24
C GLN A 184 16.31 -9.92 -6.80
N THR A 185 17.16 -8.91 -6.59
CA THR A 185 17.57 -8.49 -5.24
C THR A 185 16.37 -8.01 -4.42
N SER A 186 15.44 -7.29 -5.02
CA SER A 186 14.23 -6.82 -4.35
C SER A 186 13.34 -8.00 -3.93
N PHE A 187 13.12 -8.95 -4.84
CA PHE A 187 12.35 -10.16 -4.55
C PHE A 187 13.04 -11.07 -3.52
N GLN A 188 14.38 -11.15 -3.53
CA GLN A 188 15.12 -11.86 -2.49
C GLN A 188 14.90 -11.27 -1.09
N ARG A 189 14.80 -9.94 -0.99
CA ARG A 189 14.44 -9.28 0.28
C ARG A 189 13.05 -9.68 0.76
N LEU A 190 12.09 -9.78 -0.16
CA LEU A 190 10.75 -10.26 0.15
C LEU A 190 10.78 -11.72 0.64
N ILE A 191 11.47 -12.61 -0.07
CA ILE A 191 11.58 -14.03 0.30
C ILE A 191 12.22 -14.19 1.68
N ASN A 192 13.24 -13.40 2.00
CA ASN A 192 13.97 -13.47 3.27
C ASN A 192 13.12 -13.10 4.50
N ILE A 193 11.99 -12.45 4.32
CA ILE A 193 11.08 -12.06 5.42
C ILE A 193 9.85 -12.97 5.53
N ILE A 194 9.72 -13.98 4.68
CA ILE A 194 8.70 -15.02 4.83
C ILE A 194 9.07 -15.86 6.07
N PRO A 195 8.14 -16.06 7.02
CA PRO A 195 8.42 -16.88 8.21
C PRO A 195 8.63 -18.35 7.85
N ARG A 196 9.27 -19.12 8.72
CA ARG A 196 9.57 -20.56 8.46
C ARG A 196 8.33 -21.43 8.23
N ASN A 197 7.21 -21.06 8.83
CA ASN A 197 5.91 -21.70 8.63
C ASN A 197 5.10 -21.05 7.51
N GLY A 198 5.69 -20.11 6.78
CA GLY A 198 5.06 -19.44 5.65
C GLY A 198 5.15 -20.26 4.36
N LEU A 199 4.55 -19.74 3.31
CA LEU A 199 4.45 -20.37 2.00
C LEU A 199 5.02 -19.47 0.90
N LEU A 200 5.84 -20.03 0.02
CA LEU A 200 6.25 -19.40 -1.23
C LEU A 200 5.78 -20.26 -2.40
N LEU A 201 5.01 -19.64 -3.30
CA LEU A 201 4.65 -20.18 -4.60
C LEU A 201 5.35 -19.33 -5.66
N ALA A 202 6.19 -19.93 -6.46
CA ALA A 202 6.92 -19.27 -7.55
C ALA A 202 6.75 -20.04 -8.85
N ASN A 203 6.52 -19.31 -9.93
CA ASN A 203 6.44 -19.85 -11.29
C ASN A 203 7.78 -19.68 -12.02
#